data_9898daaac70b16edf099aab7febb2e6b
#
_entry.id   9898daaac70b16edf099aab7febb2e6b
#
_cell.length_a   1.000
_cell.length_b   1.000
_cell.length_c   1.000
_cell.angle_alpha   90.00
_cell.angle_beta   90.00
_cell.angle_gamma   90.00
#
_symmetry.space_group_name_H-M   'P 1'
#
loop_
_entity.id
_entity.type
_entity.pdbx_description
1 polymer ?
#
loop_
_entity_poly.entity_id
_entity_poly.type
_entity_poly.pdbx_seq_one_letter_code
_entity_poly.pdbx_strand_id
1 'polypeptide(L)'
;IPGAQQLFGIKTTLQFGKLFITGVIANQKSQRQSANLAGGTASQLFEVKADEYEENRHFLLGQYFKQNYNKVMSKLPAITAPIQILRLEVWVTNRNGTTTETRDVVGLANLGESGGPVAGIPSNGSSPLYTTIISDPGNRNPSLVFNNLINIGLQPVQDFEKTFARKLDSSQYIFNRQAGFISLSQPLQTDEVLGVAYQYSYNGKIYQVGEFSQDLPPDSTLATQRILFLKLLKATSQRPTLPIWDLM
;
A
#
# COMPACT_ATOMS: atom_id res chain seq x y z
N ILE A 1 -7.32 -21.39 -11.46
CA ILE A 1 -8.02 -20.13 -11.82
C ILE A 1 -8.82 -20.45 -13.06
N PRO A 2 -10.15 -20.35 -13.06
CA PRO A 2 -10.92 -20.57 -14.28
C PRO A 2 -10.69 -19.37 -15.21
N GLY A 3 -10.14 -19.65 -16.38
CA GLY A 3 -10.01 -18.65 -17.44
C GLY A 3 -11.41 -18.18 -17.85
N ALA A 4 -11.58 -16.87 -18.01
CA ALA A 4 -12.83 -16.28 -18.48
C ALA A 4 -13.16 -16.86 -19.87
N GLN A 5 -14.24 -17.63 -19.95
CA GLN A 5 -14.76 -18.11 -21.19
C GLN A 5 -15.70 -17.07 -21.78
N GLN A 6 -15.32 -16.48 -22.89
CA GLN A 6 -16.23 -15.63 -23.66
C GLN A 6 -17.03 -16.52 -24.62
N LEU A 7 -18.32 -16.64 -24.37
CA LEU A 7 -19.27 -17.30 -25.25
C LEU A 7 -20.11 -16.24 -25.95
N PHE A 8 -20.03 -16.19 -27.26
CA PHE A 8 -20.92 -15.38 -28.09
C PHE A 8 -21.80 -16.31 -28.95
N GLY A 9 -23.10 -16.11 -28.91
CA GLY A 9 -24.00 -16.90 -29.69
C GLY A 9 -25.26 -16.15 -30.15
N ILE A 10 -25.74 -16.48 -31.33
CA ILE A 10 -26.98 -15.98 -31.88
C ILE A 10 -27.94 -17.17 -32.02
N LYS A 11 -29.14 -17.03 -31.45
CA LYS A 11 -30.25 -17.96 -31.63
C LYS A 11 -31.36 -17.30 -32.42
N THR A 12 -31.70 -17.87 -33.56
CA THR A 12 -32.80 -17.41 -34.41
C THR A 12 -33.88 -18.48 -34.44
N THR A 13 -35.11 -18.09 -34.20
CA THR A 13 -36.29 -18.99 -34.33
C THR A 13 -37.21 -18.41 -35.38
N LEU A 14 -37.48 -19.19 -36.42
CA LEU A 14 -38.41 -18.86 -37.50
C LEU A 14 -39.63 -19.74 -37.39
N GLN A 15 -40.81 -19.17 -37.52
CA GLN A 15 -42.08 -19.89 -37.51
C GLN A 15 -42.80 -19.71 -38.83
N PHE A 16 -43.11 -20.82 -39.49
CA PHE A 16 -43.89 -20.86 -40.72
C PHE A 16 -45.13 -21.71 -40.47
N GLY A 17 -46.24 -21.09 -40.06
CA GLY A 17 -47.45 -21.78 -39.67
C GLY A 17 -47.21 -22.72 -38.45
N LYS A 18 -47.27 -24.04 -38.68
CA LYS A 18 -46.99 -25.05 -37.64
C LYS A 18 -45.53 -25.53 -37.61
N LEU A 19 -44.69 -25.05 -38.52
CA LEU A 19 -43.28 -25.41 -38.61
C LEU A 19 -42.41 -24.41 -37.86
N PHE A 20 -41.57 -24.88 -36.90
CA PHE A 20 -40.59 -24.11 -36.17
C PHE A 20 -39.20 -24.53 -36.60
N ILE A 21 -38.40 -23.58 -37.04
CA ILE A 21 -36.98 -23.80 -37.37
C ILE A 21 -36.15 -22.97 -36.41
N THR A 22 -35.29 -23.61 -35.64
CA THR A 22 -34.38 -22.93 -34.72
C THR A 22 -32.94 -23.14 -35.20
N GLY A 23 -32.25 -22.04 -35.52
CA GLY A 23 -30.85 -22.01 -35.81
C GLY A 23 -30.06 -21.44 -34.62
N VAL A 24 -28.97 -22.11 -34.22
CA VAL A 24 -28.07 -21.63 -33.17
C VAL A 24 -26.66 -21.60 -33.74
N ILE A 25 -26.03 -20.42 -33.70
CA ILE A 25 -24.63 -20.25 -34.03
C ILE A 25 -23.92 -19.78 -32.75
N ALA A 26 -22.99 -20.58 -32.23
CA ALA A 26 -22.22 -20.23 -31.05
C ALA A 26 -20.71 -20.28 -31.38
N ASN A 27 -20.00 -19.25 -30.97
CA ASN A 27 -18.53 -19.19 -31.06
C ASN A 27 -17.95 -19.12 -29.65
N GLN A 28 -17.15 -20.13 -29.31
CA GLN A 28 -16.45 -20.19 -28.02
C GLN A 28 -14.96 -20.00 -28.28
N LYS A 29 -14.40 -18.89 -27.77
CA LYS A 29 -12.95 -18.66 -27.72
C LYS A 29 -12.43 -19.13 -26.37
N SER A 30 -11.74 -20.25 -26.33
CA SER A 30 -10.99 -20.67 -25.15
C SER A 30 -9.51 -20.47 -25.41
N GLN A 31 -8.85 -19.69 -24.54
CA GLN A 31 -7.38 -19.67 -24.49
C GLN A 31 -6.93 -20.77 -23.52
N ARG A 32 -6.27 -21.77 -24.04
CA ARG A 32 -5.53 -22.75 -23.23
C ARG A 32 -4.12 -22.22 -23.00
N GLN A 33 -3.79 -21.87 -21.77
CA GLN A 33 -2.41 -21.77 -21.33
C GLN A 33 -2.01 -23.14 -20.78
N SER A 34 -1.18 -23.85 -21.52
CA SER A 34 -0.54 -25.08 -21.04
C SER A 34 0.84 -24.70 -20.50
N ALA A 35 1.03 -24.83 -19.19
CA ALA A 35 2.36 -24.80 -18.60
C ALA A 35 2.92 -26.24 -18.65
N ASN A 36 3.83 -26.51 -19.56
CA ASN A 36 4.61 -27.74 -19.54
C ASN A 36 5.75 -27.56 -18.52
N LEU A 37 5.59 -28.15 -17.35
CA LEU A 37 6.72 -28.36 -16.42
C LEU A 37 7.52 -29.59 -16.91
N ALA A 38 8.40 -29.40 -17.88
CA ALA A 38 9.51 -30.30 -18.07
C ALA A 38 10.58 -29.93 -17.04
N GLY A 39 10.96 -30.88 -16.17
CA GLY A 39 11.93 -30.63 -15.09
C GLY A 39 13.24 -30.04 -15.62
N GLY A 40 13.43 -28.76 -15.39
CA GLY A 40 14.56 -27.93 -15.79
C GLY A 40 14.15 -26.46 -15.52
N THR A 41 15.11 -25.60 -15.23
CA THR A 41 14.91 -24.17 -15.15
C THR A 41 14.42 -23.63 -16.49
N ALA A 42 13.10 -23.51 -16.67
CA ALA A 42 12.54 -22.80 -17.81
C ALA A 42 12.71 -21.30 -17.57
N SER A 43 13.62 -20.66 -18.31
CA SER A 43 13.67 -19.19 -18.36
C SER A 43 12.50 -18.71 -19.23
N GLN A 44 11.56 -18.01 -18.61
CA GLN A 44 10.50 -17.34 -19.33
C GLN A 44 10.98 -15.92 -19.67
N LEU A 45 10.93 -15.58 -20.96
CA LEU A 45 11.18 -14.20 -21.37
C LEU A 45 10.07 -13.32 -20.81
N PHE A 46 10.46 -12.34 -20.01
CA PHE A 46 9.57 -11.35 -19.45
C PHE A 46 9.84 -10.02 -20.14
N GLU A 47 8.85 -9.49 -20.83
CA GLU A 47 8.92 -8.22 -21.52
C GLU A 47 7.78 -7.32 -21.00
N VAL A 48 8.11 -6.14 -20.52
CA VAL A 48 7.17 -5.11 -20.10
C VAL A 48 7.46 -3.85 -20.89
N LYS A 49 6.47 -3.30 -21.55
CA LYS A 49 6.59 -2.03 -22.24
C LYS A 49 6.57 -0.88 -21.24
N ALA A 50 7.16 0.25 -21.61
CA ALA A 50 7.25 1.42 -20.74
C ALA A 50 5.88 2.04 -20.39
N ASP A 51 4.85 1.77 -21.19
CA ASP A 51 3.47 2.21 -20.99
C ASP A 51 2.61 1.20 -20.20
N GLU A 52 3.17 0.04 -19.87
CA GLU A 52 2.49 -1.01 -19.11
C GLU A 52 2.89 -1.03 -17.61
N TYR A 53 3.53 0.03 -17.10
CA TYR A 53 3.88 0.09 -15.68
C TYR A 53 2.64 0.26 -14.78
N GLU A 54 2.69 -0.37 -13.63
CA GLU A 54 1.58 -0.38 -12.67
C GLU A 54 1.68 0.82 -11.70
N GLU A 55 1.16 1.96 -12.12
CA GLU A 55 1.17 3.19 -11.34
C GLU A 55 0.37 3.06 -10.04
N ASN A 56 0.85 3.68 -8.96
CA ASN A 56 0.16 3.80 -7.67
C ASN A 56 -0.26 2.47 -7.03
N ARG A 57 0.47 1.40 -7.29
CA ARG A 57 0.16 0.05 -6.81
C ARG A 57 1.24 -0.56 -5.92
N HIS A 58 2.51 -0.28 -6.20
CA HIS A 58 3.65 -0.86 -5.51
C HIS A 58 4.41 0.20 -4.73
N PHE A 59 4.70 -0.07 -3.45
CA PHE A 59 5.35 0.89 -2.57
C PHE A 59 6.38 0.23 -1.68
N LEU A 60 7.53 0.86 -1.52
CA LEU A 60 8.51 0.51 -0.51
C LEU A 60 8.14 1.16 0.83
N LEU A 61 8.39 0.48 1.94
CA LEU A 61 8.01 0.96 3.28
C LEU A 61 8.89 2.09 3.82
N GLY A 62 10.00 2.40 3.15
CA GLY A 62 10.89 3.48 3.51
C GLY A 62 12.20 3.45 2.73
N GLN A 63 13.02 4.50 2.90
CA GLN A 63 14.29 4.67 2.19
C GLN A 63 15.28 3.52 2.47
N TYR A 64 15.29 2.99 3.68
CA TYR A 64 16.12 1.83 4.01
C TYR A 64 15.84 0.64 3.07
N PHE A 65 14.58 0.33 2.83
CA PHE A 65 14.19 -0.78 1.96
C PHE A 65 14.58 -0.50 0.50
N LYS A 66 14.41 0.74 0.03
CA LYS A 66 14.85 1.15 -1.31
C LYS A 66 16.35 0.93 -1.49
N GLN A 67 17.17 1.43 -0.57
CA GLN A 67 18.63 1.34 -0.67
C GLN A 67 19.14 -0.10 -0.61
N ASN A 68 18.46 -0.96 0.13
CA ASN A 68 18.86 -2.35 0.29
C ASN A 68 18.16 -3.32 -0.69
N TYR A 69 17.23 -2.84 -1.51
CA TYR A 69 16.39 -3.68 -2.37
C TYR A 69 17.22 -4.60 -3.27
N ASN A 70 18.13 -4.05 -4.05
CA ASN A 70 18.96 -4.81 -4.98
C ASN A 70 19.85 -5.83 -4.25
N LYS A 71 20.35 -5.51 -3.07
CA LYS A 71 21.14 -6.43 -2.25
C LYS A 71 20.30 -7.60 -1.75
N VAL A 72 19.09 -7.33 -1.28
CA VAL A 72 18.14 -8.33 -0.77
C VAL A 72 17.68 -9.27 -1.88
N MET A 73 17.48 -8.74 -3.09
CA MET A 73 17.00 -9.48 -4.27
C MET A 73 18.11 -10.12 -5.11
N SER A 74 19.39 -9.97 -4.72
CA SER A 74 20.54 -10.40 -5.54
C SER A 74 20.69 -11.92 -5.72
N LYS A 75 20.07 -12.73 -4.85
CA LYS A 75 20.23 -14.19 -4.82
C LYS A 75 18.89 -14.92 -4.97
N LEU A 76 18.04 -14.47 -5.87
CA LEU A 76 16.77 -15.14 -6.14
C LEU A 76 16.98 -16.63 -6.50
N PRO A 77 16.09 -17.54 -6.06
CA PRO A 77 14.83 -17.27 -5.35
C PRO A 77 14.96 -17.04 -3.84
N ALA A 78 16.16 -17.09 -3.25
CA ALA A 78 16.37 -16.89 -1.83
C ALA A 78 16.45 -15.37 -1.53
N ILE A 79 15.47 -14.87 -0.80
CA ILE A 79 15.45 -13.48 -0.32
C ILE A 79 16.10 -13.47 1.07
N THR A 80 17.20 -12.75 1.21
CA THR A 80 17.94 -12.66 2.48
C THR A 80 18.04 -11.20 2.93
N ALA A 81 17.39 -10.87 4.03
CA ALA A 81 17.44 -9.53 4.62
C ALA A 81 17.70 -9.60 6.13
N PRO A 82 18.44 -8.64 6.70
CA PRO A 82 18.64 -8.57 8.14
C PRO A 82 17.38 -8.10 8.88
N ILE A 83 16.42 -7.51 8.15
CA ILE A 83 15.11 -7.06 8.67
C ILE A 83 14.03 -8.08 8.30
N GLN A 84 13.15 -8.35 9.26
CA GLN A 84 11.94 -9.13 9.03
C GLN A 84 10.74 -8.39 9.59
N ILE A 85 9.79 -8.02 8.73
CA ILE A 85 8.55 -7.37 9.13
C ILE A 85 7.66 -8.39 9.84
N LEU A 86 7.25 -8.03 11.04
CA LEU A 86 6.41 -8.86 11.92
C LEU A 86 4.94 -8.48 11.77
N ARG A 87 4.66 -7.18 11.74
CA ARG A 87 3.31 -6.62 11.71
C ARG A 87 3.25 -5.42 10.77
N LEU A 88 2.14 -5.28 10.05
CA LEU A 88 1.88 -4.19 9.12
C LEU A 88 0.40 -3.80 9.20
N GLU A 89 0.12 -2.51 9.28
CA GLU A 89 -1.19 -1.93 9.02
C GLU A 89 -1.08 -0.94 7.86
N VAL A 90 -2.03 -1.02 6.95
CA VAL A 90 -2.09 -0.17 5.75
C VAL A 90 -3.38 0.63 5.80
N TRP A 91 -3.26 1.94 5.63
CA TRP A 91 -4.35 2.89 5.73
C TRP A 91 -4.45 3.72 4.45
N VAL A 92 -5.65 3.85 3.92
CA VAL A 92 -5.94 4.58 2.68
C VAL A 92 -7.09 5.54 2.92
N THR A 93 -7.08 6.70 2.27
CA THR A 93 -8.19 7.65 2.29
C THR A 93 -9.54 6.94 2.11
N ASN A 94 -10.48 7.20 3.01
CA ASN A 94 -11.81 6.59 2.95
C ASN A 94 -12.71 7.31 1.95
N ARG A 95 -12.71 6.87 0.70
CA ARG A 95 -13.59 7.41 -0.35
C ARG A 95 -14.95 6.69 -0.41
N ASN A 96 -15.00 5.46 0.04
CA ASN A 96 -16.16 4.59 -0.13
C ASN A 96 -17.20 4.74 0.99
N GLY A 97 -16.98 5.67 1.93
CA GLY A 97 -17.87 5.88 3.06
C GLY A 97 -17.99 4.67 4.00
N THR A 98 -16.99 3.77 4.01
CA THR A 98 -16.95 2.68 5.00
C THR A 98 -16.94 3.26 6.41
N THR A 99 -17.67 2.62 7.31
CA THR A 99 -17.77 3.03 8.73
C THR A 99 -16.99 2.13 9.67
N THR A 100 -16.52 0.97 9.17
CA THR A 100 -15.73 0.02 9.96
C THR A 100 -14.24 0.27 9.78
N GLU A 101 -13.49 0.24 10.88
CA GLU A 101 -12.05 0.46 10.92
C GLU A 101 -11.61 1.75 10.22
N THR A 102 -12.35 2.84 10.49
CA THR A 102 -12.03 4.17 9.95
C THR A 102 -11.55 5.10 11.04
N ARG A 103 -10.63 5.99 10.69
CA ARG A 103 -10.03 6.91 11.65
C ARG A 103 -9.40 8.12 10.96
N ASP A 104 -9.33 9.25 11.67
CA ASP A 104 -8.45 10.34 11.28
C ASP A 104 -6.99 9.91 11.46
N VAL A 105 -6.19 10.07 10.43
CA VAL A 105 -4.76 9.75 10.42
C VAL A 105 -3.95 10.93 9.91
N VAL A 106 -2.71 11.00 10.35
CA VAL A 106 -1.70 11.90 9.80
C VAL A 106 -0.54 11.06 9.29
N GLY A 107 -0.34 11.10 7.99
CA GLY A 107 0.84 10.53 7.35
C GLY A 107 2.00 11.52 7.42
N LEU A 108 3.16 11.10 7.92
CA LEU A 108 4.39 11.89 7.99
C LEU A 108 5.41 11.33 7.01
N ALA A 109 5.90 12.16 6.09
CA ALA A 109 6.85 11.74 5.05
C ALA A 109 8.19 11.25 5.63
N ASN A 110 8.68 11.93 6.66
CA ASN A 110 9.98 11.63 7.28
C ASN A 110 9.87 10.74 8.54
N LEU A 111 8.71 10.15 8.82
CA LEU A 111 8.57 9.26 9.97
C LEU A 111 9.43 8.01 9.77
N GLY A 112 10.25 7.71 10.75
CA GLY A 112 11.15 6.58 10.71
C GLY A 112 12.41 6.77 9.86
N GLU A 113 12.55 7.89 9.16
CA GLU A 113 13.74 8.17 8.36
C GLU A 113 14.79 8.92 9.21
N SER A 114 16.05 8.55 9.05
CA SER A 114 17.16 9.14 9.83
C SER A 114 17.65 10.49 9.32
N GLY A 115 17.06 11.01 8.25
CA GLY A 115 17.40 12.34 7.71
C GLY A 115 18.80 12.51 7.12
N GLY A 116 19.59 11.43 7.05
CA GLY A 116 20.95 11.45 6.49
C GLY A 116 21.02 10.84 5.08
N PRO A 117 22.16 11.00 4.39
CA PRO A 117 22.36 10.46 3.04
C PRO A 117 22.37 8.91 3.00
N VAL A 118 22.55 8.28 4.14
CA VAL A 118 22.46 6.82 4.30
C VAL A 118 21.29 6.52 5.22
N ALA A 119 20.34 5.74 4.73
CA ALA A 119 19.19 5.36 5.52
C ALA A 119 19.62 4.48 6.70
N GLY A 120 19.45 4.99 7.91
CA GLY A 120 19.61 4.23 9.14
C GLY A 120 18.48 3.23 9.35
N ILE A 121 18.54 2.52 10.48
CA ILE A 121 17.49 1.59 10.88
C ILE A 121 16.19 2.37 11.14
N PRO A 122 15.09 2.13 10.39
CA PRO A 122 13.86 2.89 10.53
C PRO A 122 13.21 2.68 11.91
N SER A 123 12.88 3.74 12.59
CA SER A 123 12.10 3.66 13.84
C SER A 123 11.44 4.99 14.16
N ASN A 124 10.42 4.98 15.00
CA ASN A 124 9.82 6.21 15.52
C ASN A 124 10.86 7.10 16.23
N GLY A 125 11.91 6.51 16.79
CA GLY A 125 13.01 7.22 17.44
C GLY A 125 14.16 7.63 16.51
N SER A 126 14.10 7.34 15.21
CA SER A 126 15.19 7.67 14.27
C SER A 126 15.35 9.17 14.02
N SER A 127 14.31 9.95 14.29
CA SER A 127 14.33 11.41 14.23
C SER A 127 13.57 12.01 15.42
N PRO A 128 13.90 13.25 15.84
CA PRO A 128 13.19 13.93 16.92
C PRO A 128 11.73 14.29 16.55
N LEU A 129 11.38 14.23 15.27
CA LEU A 129 10.05 14.62 14.76
C LEU A 129 8.90 13.94 15.50
N TYR A 130 8.94 12.61 15.58
CA TYR A 130 7.88 11.86 16.24
C TYR A 130 7.75 12.23 17.72
N THR A 131 8.89 12.30 18.44
CA THR A 131 8.90 12.68 19.86
C THR A 131 8.35 14.09 20.07
N THR A 132 8.71 15.03 19.21
CA THR A 132 8.20 16.40 19.23
C THR A 132 6.68 16.44 19.04
N ILE A 133 6.17 15.69 18.07
CA ILE A 133 4.74 15.67 17.76
C ILE A 133 3.93 15.04 18.90
N ILE A 134 4.37 13.92 19.48
CA ILE A 134 3.61 13.23 20.53
C ILE A 134 3.70 13.92 21.90
N SER A 135 4.69 14.79 22.11
CA SER A 135 4.84 15.55 23.37
C SER A 135 3.71 16.53 23.61
N ASP A 136 3.04 16.99 22.57
CA ASP A 136 1.84 17.85 22.67
C ASP A 136 0.56 17.01 22.52
N PRO A 137 -0.23 16.83 23.61
CA PRO A 137 -1.50 16.11 23.56
C PRO A 137 -2.51 16.71 22.59
N GLY A 138 -2.41 18.00 22.28
CA GLY A 138 -3.26 18.70 21.30
C GLY A 138 -3.12 18.13 19.90
N ASN A 139 -1.99 17.53 19.58
CA ASN A 139 -1.75 16.86 18.28
C ASN A 139 -2.56 15.55 18.11
N ARG A 140 -3.17 15.05 19.17
CA ARG A 140 -4.11 13.91 19.08
C ARG A 140 -5.52 14.32 18.69
N ASN A 141 -5.81 15.63 18.70
CA ASN A 141 -7.12 16.13 18.34
C ASN A 141 -7.21 16.38 16.83
N PRO A 142 -8.17 15.76 16.11
CA PRO A 142 -8.35 15.94 14.67
C PRO A 142 -8.57 17.38 14.22
N SER A 143 -9.16 18.23 15.08
CA SER A 143 -9.42 19.63 14.75
C SER A 143 -8.21 20.54 14.92
N LEU A 144 -7.24 20.17 15.76
CA LEU A 144 -6.10 21.02 16.11
C LEU A 144 -4.80 20.62 15.41
N VAL A 145 -4.61 19.32 15.14
CA VAL A 145 -3.34 18.76 14.66
C VAL A 145 -2.82 19.45 13.42
N PHE A 146 -3.69 19.77 12.45
CA PHE A 146 -3.28 20.37 11.20
C PHE A 146 -2.55 21.71 11.42
N ASN A 147 -3.15 22.60 12.21
CA ASN A 147 -2.55 23.89 12.52
C ASN A 147 -1.31 23.75 13.42
N ASN A 148 -1.33 22.82 14.36
CA ASN A 148 -0.19 22.58 15.24
C ASN A 148 1.03 22.11 14.47
N LEU A 149 0.86 21.20 13.47
CA LEU A 149 1.94 20.73 12.64
C LEU A 149 2.54 21.84 11.75
N ILE A 150 1.70 22.75 11.24
CA ILE A 150 2.18 23.95 10.53
C ILE A 150 2.97 24.86 11.48
N ASN A 151 2.49 25.06 12.70
CA ASN A 151 3.16 25.92 13.69
C ASN A 151 4.56 25.41 14.09
N ILE A 152 4.80 24.10 14.04
CA ILE A 152 6.14 23.54 14.26
C ILE A 152 6.99 23.50 12.98
N GLY A 153 6.51 24.10 11.88
CA GLY A 153 7.27 24.31 10.64
C GLY A 153 7.07 23.22 9.57
N LEU A 154 6.17 22.28 9.76
CA LEU A 154 5.87 21.25 8.75
C LEU A 154 4.95 21.80 7.65
N GLN A 155 5.23 21.41 6.42
CA GLN A 155 4.46 21.84 5.25
C GLN A 155 3.45 20.78 4.83
N PRO A 156 2.15 21.13 4.68
CA PRO A 156 1.15 20.21 4.17
C PRO A 156 1.54 19.64 2.80
N VAL A 157 1.18 18.39 2.54
CA VAL A 157 1.44 17.64 1.31
C VAL A 157 2.92 17.28 1.09
N GLN A 158 3.85 18.05 1.64
CA GLN A 158 5.29 17.76 1.54
C GLN A 158 5.78 16.90 2.71
N ASP A 159 5.54 17.40 3.93
CA ASP A 159 6.04 16.77 5.16
C ASP A 159 4.97 15.91 5.82
N PHE A 160 3.70 16.32 5.69
CA PHE A 160 2.58 15.57 6.26
C PHE A 160 1.29 15.71 5.46
N GLU A 161 0.41 14.76 5.64
CA GLU A 161 -0.94 14.81 5.11
C GLU A 161 -1.94 14.23 6.11
N LYS A 162 -3.00 14.99 6.36
CA LYS A 162 -4.12 14.55 7.23
C LYS A 162 -5.26 14.07 6.37
N THR A 163 -5.76 12.88 6.65
CA THR A 163 -6.93 12.34 5.98
C THR A 163 -7.79 11.50 6.91
N PHE A 164 -9.07 11.38 6.59
CA PHE A 164 -9.93 10.37 7.18
C PHE A 164 -9.73 9.07 6.40
N ALA A 165 -9.11 8.09 7.04
CA ALA A 165 -8.67 6.86 6.39
C ALA A 165 -9.44 5.64 6.87
N ARG A 166 -9.46 4.62 6.02
CA ARG A 166 -9.87 3.25 6.35
C ARG A 166 -8.65 2.34 6.38
N LYS A 167 -8.65 1.38 7.28
CA LYS A 167 -7.64 0.32 7.29
C LYS A 167 -7.95 -0.69 6.19
N LEU A 168 -6.94 -1.09 5.44
CA LEU A 168 -7.08 -2.14 4.45
C LEU A 168 -7.08 -3.52 5.12
N ASP A 169 -7.97 -4.39 4.66
CA ASP A 169 -7.92 -5.80 5.02
C ASP A 169 -6.69 -6.46 4.39
N SER A 170 -6.19 -7.51 5.03
CA SER A 170 -5.01 -8.27 4.56
C SER A 170 -5.20 -8.90 3.18
N SER A 171 -6.43 -9.09 2.72
CA SER A 171 -6.75 -9.58 1.37
C SER A 171 -6.59 -8.51 0.29
N GLN A 172 -6.53 -7.23 0.65
CA GLN A 172 -6.46 -6.09 -0.27
C GLN A 172 -5.03 -5.69 -0.64
N TYR A 173 -4.03 -6.32 -0.04
CA TYR A 173 -2.62 -6.11 -0.38
C TYR A 173 -1.77 -7.34 -0.12
N ILE A 174 -0.66 -7.40 -0.80
CA ILE A 174 0.40 -8.40 -0.56
C ILE A 174 1.63 -7.63 -0.10
N PHE A 175 2.38 -8.16 0.87
CA PHE A 175 3.64 -7.56 1.27
C PHE A 175 4.75 -8.59 1.41
N ASN A 176 5.96 -8.18 1.07
CA ASN A 176 7.15 -8.98 1.25
C ASN A 176 7.82 -8.62 2.59
N ARG A 177 7.88 -9.58 3.50
CA ARG A 177 8.38 -9.38 4.86
C ARG A 177 9.87 -9.06 4.94
N GLN A 178 10.65 -9.47 3.96
CA GLN A 178 12.10 -9.31 3.93
C GLN A 178 12.54 -8.15 3.05
N ALA A 179 11.91 -7.98 1.91
CA ALA A 179 12.23 -6.87 0.99
C ALA A 179 11.57 -5.55 1.39
N GLY A 180 10.52 -5.58 2.23
CA GLY A 180 9.86 -4.38 2.74
C GLY A 180 9.12 -3.57 1.69
N PHE A 181 8.42 -4.26 0.80
CA PHE A 181 7.50 -3.61 -0.13
C PHE A 181 6.08 -4.17 -0.01
N ILE A 182 5.12 -3.36 -0.37
CA ILE A 182 3.70 -3.72 -0.47
C ILE A 182 3.22 -3.57 -1.91
N SER A 183 2.29 -4.43 -2.29
CA SER A 183 1.59 -4.38 -3.56
C SER A 183 0.10 -4.40 -3.29
N LEU A 184 -0.61 -3.35 -3.67
CA LEU A 184 -2.05 -3.25 -3.49
C LEU A 184 -2.78 -4.08 -4.54
N SER A 185 -3.89 -4.70 -4.17
CA SER A 185 -4.72 -5.46 -5.11
C SER A 185 -5.34 -4.57 -6.19
N GLN A 186 -5.59 -3.30 -5.86
CA GLN A 186 -6.05 -2.27 -6.79
C GLN A 186 -5.15 -1.03 -6.68
N PRO A 187 -4.84 -0.37 -7.79
CA PRO A 187 -4.07 0.87 -7.78
C PRO A 187 -4.86 1.98 -7.08
N LEU A 188 -4.14 2.86 -6.39
CA LEU A 188 -4.74 4.03 -5.75
C LEU A 188 -5.08 5.10 -6.78
N GLN A 189 -6.13 5.85 -6.50
CA GLN A 189 -6.43 7.07 -7.24
C GLN A 189 -5.38 8.15 -6.94
N THR A 190 -5.29 9.14 -7.80
CA THR A 190 -4.30 10.22 -7.67
C THR A 190 -4.45 11.00 -6.37
N ASP A 191 -5.69 11.20 -5.90
CA ASP A 191 -6.05 11.94 -4.69
C ASP A 191 -6.15 11.08 -3.42
N GLU A 192 -5.85 9.78 -3.49
CA GLU A 192 -5.79 8.93 -2.31
C GLU A 192 -4.43 8.99 -1.63
N VAL A 193 -4.45 9.11 -0.32
CA VAL A 193 -3.29 9.08 0.56
C VAL A 193 -3.06 7.66 1.05
N LEU A 194 -1.81 7.21 1.05
CA LEU A 194 -1.40 5.93 1.60
C LEU A 194 -0.48 6.14 2.80
N GLY A 195 -0.90 5.64 3.95
CA GLY A 195 -0.10 5.61 5.17
C GLY A 195 0.05 4.20 5.70
N VAL A 196 1.17 3.92 6.36
CA VAL A 196 1.45 2.62 6.96
C VAL A 196 2.01 2.74 8.36
N ALA A 197 1.74 1.71 9.18
CA ALA A 197 2.49 1.43 10.39
C ALA A 197 3.07 0.02 10.29
N TYR A 198 4.32 -0.16 10.64
CA TYR A 198 4.96 -1.47 10.62
C TYR A 198 5.90 -1.68 11.79
N GLN A 199 6.02 -2.94 12.19
CA GLN A 199 6.92 -3.41 13.22
C GLN A 199 7.80 -4.51 12.63
N TYR A 200 9.08 -4.49 12.95
CA TYR A 200 10.04 -5.44 12.41
C TYR A 200 11.10 -5.83 13.43
N SER A 201 11.72 -6.99 13.20
CA SER A 201 12.89 -7.42 13.94
C SER A 201 14.18 -7.14 13.16
N TYR A 202 15.21 -6.69 13.88
CA TYR A 202 16.56 -6.51 13.39
C TYR A 202 17.55 -6.85 14.50
N ASN A 203 18.46 -7.79 14.26
CA ASN A 203 19.45 -8.25 15.23
C ASN A 203 18.84 -8.58 16.62
N GLY A 204 17.70 -9.27 16.63
CA GLY A 204 17.01 -9.68 17.86
C GLY A 204 16.27 -8.56 18.61
N LYS A 205 16.29 -7.33 18.11
CA LYS A 205 15.52 -6.19 18.63
C LYS A 205 14.32 -5.89 17.77
N ILE A 206 13.27 -5.39 18.40
CA ILE A 206 12.03 -5.00 17.74
C ILE A 206 12.00 -3.48 17.58
N TYR A 207 11.68 -3.03 16.39
CA TYR A 207 11.55 -1.62 16.02
C TYR A 207 10.16 -1.39 15.42
N GLN A 208 9.67 -0.15 15.57
CA GLN A 208 8.36 0.26 15.06
C GLN A 208 8.46 1.60 14.36
N VAL A 209 7.73 1.71 13.25
CA VAL A 209 7.49 2.95 12.51
C VAL A 209 5.99 3.14 12.38
N GLY A 210 5.50 4.32 12.75
CA GLY A 210 4.07 4.61 12.82
C GLY A 210 3.40 4.01 14.06
N GLU A 211 2.10 4.20 14.14
CA GLU A 211 1.27 3.76 15.27
C GLU A 211 0.22 2.77 14.80
N PHE A 212 0.02 1.72 15.58
CA PHE A 212 -1.03 0.75 15.29
C PHE A 212 -2.35 1.14 15.95
N SER A 213 -3.43 0.85 15.26
CA SER A 213 -4.79 1.14 15.73
C SER A 213 -5.13 0.48 17.06
N GLN A 214 -4.60 -0.71 17.31
CA GLN A 214 -4.83 -1.47 18.54
C GLN A 214 -4.06 -0.90 19.73
N ASP A 215 -2.88 -0.31 19.50
CA ASP A 215 -2.05 0.25 20.57
C ASP A 215 -2.59 1.61 21.05
N LEU A 216 -3.41 2.24 20.21
CA LEU A 216 -4.05 3.52 20.49
C LEU A 216 -5.56 3.41 20.24
N PRO A 217 -6.31 2.70 21.09
CA PRO A 217 -7.75 2.54 20.89
C PRO A 217 -8.46 3.89 20.94
N PRO A 218 -9.64 3.99 20.30
CA PRO A 218 -10.50 5.16 20.45
C PRO A 218 -10.78 5.42 21.92
N ASP A 219 -10.66 6.68 22.35
CA ASP A 219 -11.00 7.05 23.73
C ASP A 219 -12.51 7.18 23.84
N SER A 220 -13.13 6.28 24.59
CA SER A 220 -14.57 6.28 24.83
C SER A 220 -15.05 7.49 25.64
N THR A 221 -14.15 8.21 26.30
CA THR A 221 -14.44 9.40 27.09
C THR A 221 -14.36 10.69 26.27
N LEU A 222 -13.67 10.66 25.11
CA LEU A 222 -13.55 11.77 24.20
C LEU A 222 -14.53 11.57 23.04
N ALA A 223 -15.32 12.58 22.72
CA ALA A 223 -16.23 12.58 21.58
C ALA A 223 -15.50 12.45 20.22
N THR A 224 -14.18 12.55 20.21
CA THR A 224 -13.32 12.48 19.03
C THR A 224 -12.30 11.36 19.16
N GLN A 225 -12.18 10.56 18.10
CA GLN A 225 -11.12 9.54 18.00
C GLN A 225 -9.75 10.22 17.99
N ARG A 226 -8.78 9.63 18.69
CA ARG A 226 -7.40 10.10 18.66
C ARG A 226 -6.78 9.82 17.28
N ILE A 227 -6.05 10.78 16.74
CA ILE A 227 -5.31 10.65 15.50
C ILE A 227 -4.21 9.58 15.65
N LEU A 228 -4.02 8.79 14.58
CA LEU A 228 -2.85 7.94 14.38
C LEU A 228 -1.81 8.64 13.53
N PHE A 229 -0.55 8.57 13.94
CA PHE A 229 0.58 9.00 13.13
C PHE A 229 1.16 7.83 12.37
N LEU A 230 1.20 7.95 11.05
CA LEU A 230 1.60 6.89 10.12
C LEU A 230 2.80 7.34 9.28
N LYS A 231 3.58 6.41 8.78
CA LYS A 231 4.53 6.67 7.71
C LYS A 231 3.76 6.93 6.42
N LEU A 232 3.96 8.08 5.82
CA LEU A 232 3.37 8.43 4.54
C LEU A 232 4.14 7.74 3.41
N LEU A 233 3.45 7.01 2.54
CA LEU A 233 4.01 6.39 1.34
C LEU A 233 3.54 7.07 0.05
N LYS A 234 2.33 7.61 0.06
CA LYS A 234 1.76 8.36 -1.06
C LYS A 234 0.94 9.53 -0.54
N ALA A 235 1.21 10.71 -1.07
CA ALA A 235 0.45 11.95 -0.84
C ALA A 235 -0.53 12.21 -1.99
N THR A 236 -1.46 13.14 -1.80
CA THR A 236 -2.39 13.61 -2.85
C THR A 236 -1.65 14.29 -3.99
N SER A 237 -0.56 15.00 -3.72
CA SER A 237 0.28 15.62 -4.74
C SER A 237 1.70 15.09 -4.61
N GLN A 238 2.11 14.32 -5.60
CA GLN A 238 3.43 13.72 -5.65
C GLN A 238 4.37 14.60 -6.46
N ARG A 239 5.44 15.04 -5.82
CA ARG A 239 6.49 15.81 -6.48
C ARG A 239 7.74 14.94 -6.62
N PRO A 240 8.30 14.80 -7.83
CA PRO A 240 9.52 14.00 -8.05
C PRO A 240 10.73 14.46 -7.24
N THR A 241 10.70 15.68 -6.73
CA THR A 241 11.78 16.24 -5.89
C THR A 241 11.71 15.82 -4.42
N LEU A 242 10.61 15.20 -3.99
CA LEU A 242 10.43 14.75 -2.61
C LEU A 242 10.90 13.30 -2.46
N PRO A 243 11.57 12.96 -1.34
CA PRO A 243 12.04 11.60 -1.08
C PRO A 243 10.94 10.53 -1.08
N ILE A 244 9.69 10.92 -0.83
CA ILE A 244 8.55 10.02 -0.86
C ILE A 244 8.28 9.47 -2.26
N TRP A 245 8.59 10.23 -3.31
CA TRP A 245 8.47 9.78 -4.70
C TRP A 245 9.28 8.51 -4.99
N ASP A 246 10.40 8.41 -4.34
CA ASP A 246 11.32 7.28 -4.49
C ASP A 246 10.80 5.96 -3.90
N LEU A 247 9.71 5.99 -3.16
CA LEU A 247 9.12 4.82 -2.50
C LEU A 247 8.06 4.10 -3.37
N MET A 248 7.75 4.64 -4.56
CA MET A 248 6.79 4.09 -5.50
C MET A 248 7.45 3.28 -6.60
#